data_6457fcdd535ba51d3a1b82ae30e15797
#
_entry.id   6457fcdd535ba51d3a1b82ae30e15797
#
_cell.length_a   1.000
_cell.length_b   1.000
_cell.length_c   1.000
_cell.angle_alpha   90.00
_cell.angle_beta   90.00
_cell.angle_gamma   90.00
#
_symmetry.space_group_name_H-M   'P 1'
#
loop_
_entity.id
_entity.type
_entity.pdbx_description
1 polymer ?
#
loop_
_entity_poly.entity_id
_entity_poly.type
_entity_poly.pdbx_seq_one_letter_code
_entity_poly.pdbx_strand_id
1 'polypeptide(L)' 'MAAFSIELANNRVELVNGVDAYQQEGPLTTFFAVDSQRLVIDSWSTRVASFRTADIVTVRRAERSSGNPT' A
#
# COMPACT_ATOMS: atom_id res chain seq x y z
N MET A 1 -1.58 6.71 10.07
CA MET A 1 -1.69 6.35 8.69
C MET A 1 -0.41 5.73 8.22
N ALA A 2 -0.55 4.81 7.33
CA ALA A 2 0.61 4.10 6.84
C ALA A 2 0.93 4.51 5.43
N ALA A 3 2.11 4.16 4.99
CA ALA A 3 2.52 4.34 3.63
C ALA A 3 3.22 3.07 3.19
N PHE A 4 3.24 2.84 1.91
CA PHE A 4 3.94 1.69 1.36
C PHE A 4 4.90 2.16 0.28
N SER A 5 6.07 1.59 0.30
CA SER A 5 7.07 1.84 -0.72
C SER A 5 7.09 0.64 -1.64
N ILE A 6 6.83 0.87 -2.91
CA ILE A 6 6.72 -0.20 -3.88
C ILE A 6 7.87 -0.06 -4.87
N GLU A 7 8.70 -1.09 -4.93
CA GLU A 7 9.78 -1.13 -5.89
C GLU A 7 9.31 -1.89 -7.12
N LEU A 8 9.43 -1.28 -8.27
CA LEU A 8 8.92 -1.85 -9.51
C LEU A 8 10.06 -2.41 -10.34
N ALA A 9 9.71 -3.25 -11.29
CA ALA A 9 10.68 -3.97 -12.08
C ALA A 9 11.59 -3.08 -12.91
N ASN A 10 11.17 -1.87 -13.18
CA ASN A 10 12.00 -0.95 -13.97
C ASN A 10 12.85 -0.04 -13.10
N ASN A 11 13.12 -0.46 -11.87
CA ASN A 11 13.91 0.29 -10.91
C ASN A 11 13.25 1.56 -10.42
N ARG A 12 11.97 1.68 -10.63
CA ARG A 12 11.24 2.81 -10.10
C ARG A 12 10.74 2.47 -8.71
N VAL A 13 10.64 3.47 -7.88
CA VAL A 13 10.09 3.31 -6.55
C VAL A 13 8.94 4.29 -6.41
N GLU A 14 7.78 3.76 -6.03
CA GLU A 14 6.61 4.59 -5.82
C GLU A 14 6.26 4.56 -4.36
N LEU A 15 5.87 5.70 -3.84
CA LEU A 15 5.44 5.79 -2.46
C LEU A 15 3.95 6.08 -2.44
N VAL A 16 3.20 5.23 -1.79
CA VAL A 16 1.76 5.38 -1.69
C VAL A 16 1.43 5.71 -0.25
N ASN A 17 0.95 6.92 -0.03
CA ASN A 17 0.63 7.39 1.31
C ASN A 17 -0.84 7.25 1.60
N GLY A 18 -1.17 7.19 2.88
CA GLY A 18 -2.56 7.19 3.27
C GLY A 18 -3.27 5.88 3.04
N VAL A 19 -2.53 4.80 2.98
CA VAL A 19 -3.11 3.49 2.77
C VAL A 19 -2.78 2.60 3.95
N ASP A 20 -3.65 1.67 4.21
CA ASP A 20 -3.50 0.80 5.37
C ASP A 20 -3.32 -0.65 5.01
N ALA A 21 -3.65 -1.02 3.79
CA ALA A 21 -3.59 -2.42 3.41
C ALA A 21 -3.50 -2.54 1.90
N TYR A 22 -3.14 -3.72 1.43
CA TYR A 22 -3.18 -3.99 0.00
C TYR A 22 -3.64 -5.42 -0.23
N GLN A 23 -4.12 -5.67 -1.42
CA GLN A 23 -4.65 -6.98 -1.75
C GLN A 23 -4.45 -7.21 -3.24
N GLN A 24 -4.10 -8.43 -3.58
CA GLN A 24 -4.00 -8.80 -4.99
C GLN A 24 -5.39 -9.07 -5.53
N GLU A 25 -5.72 -8.40 -6.61
CA GLU A 25 -7.00 -8.58 -7.28
C GLU A 25 -6.71 -8.96 -8.71
N GLY A 26 -6.68 -10.26 -8.98
CA GLY A 26 -6.30 -10.72 -10.30
C GLY A 26 -4.88 -10.30 -10.64
N PRO A 27 -4.67 -9.68 -11.79
CA PRO A 27 -3.32 -9.28 -12.19
C PRO A 27 -2.85 -7.99 -11.53
N LEU A 28 -3.67 -7.39 -10.68
CA LEU A 28 -3.33 -6.13 -10.06
C LEU A 28 -3.20 -6.28 -8.56
N THR A 29 -2.34 -5.45 -7.98
CA THR A 29 -2.25 -5.31 -6.54
C THR A 29 -2.75 -3.92 -6.20
N THR A 30 -3.76 -3.85 -5.37
CA THR A 30 -4.44 -2.61 -5.08
C THR A 30 -4.23 -2.22 -3.63
N PHE A 31 -3.95 -0.95 -3.42
CA PHE A 31 -3.72 -0.40 -2.09
C PHE A 31 -4.96 0.36 -1.65
N PHE A 32 -5.37 0.13 -0.42
CA PHE A 32 -6.63 0.63 0.09
C PHE A 32 -6.42 1.51 1.31
N ALA A 33 -7.26 2.53 1.40
CA ALA A 33 -7.41 3.29 2.63
C ALA A 33 -8.66 2.75 3.29
N VAL A 34 -8.55 2.30 4.52
CA VAL A 34 -9.69 1.76 5.23
C VAL A 34 -10.07 2.70 6.35
N ASP A 35 -11.29 2.50 6.84
CA ASP A 35 -11.77 3.28 7.96
C ASP A 35 -10.83 3.07 9.14
N SER A 36 -10.59 4.13 9.87
CA SER A 36 -9.64 4.06 10.97
C SER A 36 -10.02 3.02 12.02
N GLN A 37 -11.27 2.65 12.07
CA GLN A 37 -11.68 1.65 13.04
C GLN A 37 -11.79 0.28 12.46
N ARG A 38 -11.42 0.12 11.21
CA ARG A 38 -11.49 -1.17 10.56
C ARG A 38 -10.13 -1.48 9.99
N LEU A 39 -9.70 -2.69 10.22
CA LEU A 39 -8.42 -3.11 9.72
C LEU A 39 -8.53 -4.16 8.64
N VAL A 40 -9.72 -4.32 8.10
CA VAL A 40 -9.95 -5.29 7.02
C VAL A 40 -10.43 -4.56 5.79
N ILE A 41 -10.12 -5.12 4.64
CA ILE A 41 -10.58 -4.58 3.38
C ILE A 41 -12.00 -5.06 3.17
N ASP A 42 -12.90 -4.13 3.00
CA ASP A 42 -14.29 -4.47 2.78
C ASP A 42 -14.89 -3.45 1.81
N SER A 43 -16.20 -3.45 1.70
CA SER A 43 -16.85 -2.59 0.73
C SER A 43 -16.73 -1.12 1.08
N TRP A 44 -16.27 -0.81 2.26
CA TRP A 44 -16.08 0.58 2.68
C TRP A 44 -14.67 1.08 2.42
N SER A 45 -13.79 0.20 1.99
CA SER A 45 -12.43 0.58 1.72
C SER A 45 -12.33 1.34 0.41
N THR A 46 -11.45 2.31 0.37
CA THR A 46 -11.26 3.12 -0.82
C THR A 46 -10.00 2.70 -1.52
N ARG A 47 -10.11 2.41 -2.80
CA ARG A 47 -8.94 2.09 -3.60
C ARG A 47 -8.17 3.36 -3.88
N VAL A 48 -6.92 3.36 -3.52
CA VAL A 48 -6.08 4.52 -3.68
C VAL A 48 -5.19 4.38 -4.91
N ALA A 49 -4.60 3.22 -5.09
CA ALA A 49 -3.69 3.00 -6.20
C ALA A 49 -3.63 1.52 -6.51
N SER A 50 -3.40 1.20 -7.77
CA SER A 50 -3.24 -0.18 -8.21
C SER A 50 -2.00 -0.28 -9.07
N PHE A 51 -1.30 -1.39 -8.94
CA PHE A 51 -0.12 -1.66 -9.74
C PHE A 51 -0.23 -3.07 -10.30
N ARG A 52 0.36 -3.28 -11.45
CA ARG A 52 0.40 -4.59 -12.04
C ARG A 52 1.24 -5.50 -11.15
N THR A 53 0.67 -6.58 -10.67
CA THR A 53 1.38 -7.44 -9.74
C THR A 53 2.70 -7.94 -10.31
N ALA A 54 2.72 -8.23 -11.60
CA ALA A 54 3.92 -8.75 -12.22
C ALA A 54 5.06 -7.73 -12.26
N ASP A 55 4.76 -6.46 -12.08
CA ASP A 55 5.78 -5.43 -12.09
C ASP A 55 6.32 -5.12 -10.70
N ILE A 56 5.73 -5.67 -9.68
CA ILE A 56 6.13 -5.36 -8.32
C ILE A 56 7.26 -6.29 -7.90
N VAL A 57 8.36 -5.72 -7.47
CA VAL A 57 9.48 -6.48 -6.95
C VAL A 57 9.37 -6.57 -5.43
N THR A 58 9.10 -5.45 -4.78
CA THR A 58 9.09 -5.40 -3.33
C THR A 58 8.03 -4.42 -2.86
N VAL A 59 7.34 -4.77 -1.79
CA VAL A 59 6.43 -3.87 -1.12
C VAL A 59 6.88 -3.77 0.32
N ARG A 60 7.14 -2.55 0.78
CA ARG A 60 7.55 -2.33 2.15
C ARG A 60 6.65 -1.33 2.80
N ARG A 61 6.33 -1.59 4.04
CA ARG A 61 5.55 -0.65 4.81
C ARG A 61 6.48 0.42 5.33
N ALA A 62 6.21 1.65 4.94
CA ALA A 62 7.02 2.76 5.37
C ALA A 62 6.23 3.55 6.39
N GLU A 63 6.19 3.07 7.60
CA GLU A 63 5.43 3.72 8.63
C GLU A 63 6.14 4.95 9.14
N ARG A 64 5.39 6.04 9.22
CA ARG A 64 5.94 7.19 9.82
C ARG A 64 5.80 7.05 11.28
N SER A 65 6.79 6.68 11.92
CA SER A 65 6.65 6.51 13.31
C SER A 65 7.01 7.79 13.98
N SER A 66 6.05 8.54 14.29
CA SER A 66 6.30 9.79 14.89
C SER A 66 7.01 9.58 16.21
N GLY A 67 8.03 10.25 16.39
CA GLY A 67 8.73 10.20 17.62
C GLY A 67 9.46 8.93 17.86
N ASN A 68 9.55 8.11 16.91
CA ASN A 68 10.27 6.92 17.14
C ASN A 68 11.61 6.98 16.50
N PRO A 69 12.55 7.25 17.25
CA PRO A 69 13.87 7.49 16.73
C PRO A 69 14.60 6.27 16.35
N THR A 70 14.12 5.20 16.64
CA THR A 70 14.99 4.13 16.30
C THR A 70 14.86 3.63 15.03
#